data_453b2c6559e225fbc25fd65db35c11cb
#
_entry.id   453b2c6559e225fbc25fd65db35c11cb
#
_cell.length_a   1.000
_cell.length_b   1.000
_cell.length_c   1.000
_cell.angle_alpha   90.00
_cell.angle_beta   90.00
_cell.angle_gamma   90.00
#
_symmetry.space_group_name_H-M   'P 1'
#
loop_
_entity.id
_entity.type
_entity.pdbx_description
1 polymer ?
#
loop_
_entity_poly.entity_id
_entity_poly.type
_entity_poly.pdbx_seq_one_letter_code
_entity_poly.pdbx_strand_id
1 'polypeptide(L)'
;LVLLSAALLSRSETFWQARALPTLEFLLSRRGSDILQSGTNRVGRPVKQQIAIPGTFYGTTCWEGALRLTGGLNPWLREFALPEGKFRHARSYNSSAPWTEMLAAHRLAPDLVRLDAVMADANEWLAQAVYGRQTQPIDFSAFYNISFYPYWWDVVDLFEATGDTNYLAAAVEGAYHTVAGQWSHPRAPAGEVTVHPDGSQVTYHRIWHKNDQLFRLGWPRQPNDTPTRRVPAWQVSPVGLGLEQPSTYTAFNGAMNNIMQSTWAPHLLRVYRHTNRTLFRTFARNSVIGRFANYPGYYLTCFTDLVHDPRYPYTGPDITSIYYHHIPVHYAFAMDYLVADAEARSGGQVVFPWVKQKNYAWFNNRVYTAEPGTVYSDRNAVLWLERGLVTTDLQTDWLAARSPDRFWVMLMNQTRARRTVRVQLDTAKSGVTAGDGLLFEGNADPFQAAREATARPAPALQEGAFTVEIAPLSMVTVGYPAATRTVFPASQPLATSHRTAAAGAFGAAHAFTIRSPWGKDAVYAVLTADPISGARVVFTCDGQTRVCERFPYEASFYPVSAPSAAVRIVTHLPGQPESVIALP
;
A
#
# COMPACT_ATOMS: atom_id res chain seq x y z
N LEU A 1 -1.48 -3.47 -6.71
CA LEU A 1 -0.10 -3.63 -6.23
C LEU A 1 -0.06 -4.06 -4.77
N VAL A 2 -0.84 -3.44 -3.88
CA VAL A 2 -0.81 -3.73 -2.44
C VAL A 2 -1.09 -5.19 -2.11
N LEU A 3 -2.08 -5.80 -2.77
CA LEU A 3 -2.41 -7.22 -2.54
C LEU A 3 -1.31 -8.16 -3.04
N LEU A 4 -0.62 -7.81 -4.12
CA LEU A 4 0.56 -8.53 -4.60
C LEU A 4 1.68 -8.47 -3.54
N SER A 5 1.99 -7.28 -3.05
CA SER A 5 2.97 -7.10 -1.97
C SER A 5 2.59 -7.86 -0.70
N ALA A 6 1.34 -7.77 -0.27
CA ALA A 6 0.87 -8.47 0.93
C ALA A 6 1.05 -9.99 0.83
N ALA A 7 0.77 -10.58 -0.35
CA ALA A 7 1.01 -12.00 -0.60
C ALA A 7 2.49 -12.38 -0.47
N LEU A 8 3.37 -11.56 -1.07
CA LEU A 8 4.82 -11.77 -1.01
C LEU A 8 5.36 -11.64 0.42
N LEU A 9 5.03 -10.55 1.09
CA LEU A 9 5.57 -10.25 2.42
C LEU A 9 5.04 -11.23 3.49
N SER A 10 3.81 -11.71 3.35
CA SER A 10 3.25 -12.76 4.21
C SER A 10 3.67 -14.17 3.78
N ARG A 11 4.31 -14.33 2.62
CA ARG A 11 4.70 -15.61 2.03
C ARG A 11 3.55 -16.59 1.86
N SER A 12 2.36 -16.06 1.60
CA SER A 12 1.12 -16.83 1.53
C SER A 12 0.67 -17.07 0.09
N GLU A 13 0.89 -18.30 -0.42
CA GLU A 13 0.39 -18.71 -1.72
C GLU A 13 -1.15 -18.72 -1.75
N THR A 14 -1.79 -19.08 -0.64
CA THR A 14 -3.25 -19.04 -0.52
C THR A 14 -3.78 -17.61 -0.70
N PHE A 15 -3.12 -16.62 -0.11
CA PHE A 15 -3.50 -15.22 -0.30
C PHE A 15 -3.21 -14.74 -1.72
N TRP A 16 -2.11 -15.20 -2.32
CA TRP A 16 -1.82 -14.96 -3.73
C TRP A 16 -2.97 -15.44 -4.61
N GLN A 17 -3.34 -16.70 -4.51
CA GLN A 17 -4.41 -17.28 -5.31
C GLN A 17 -5.76 -16.59 -5.08
N ALA A 18 -6.11 -16.30 -3.82
CA ALA A 18 -7.43 -15.81 -3.47
C ALA A 18 -7.60 -14.29 -3.69
N ARG A 19 -6.52 -13.50 -3.72
CA ARG A 19 -6.59 -12.03 -3.74
C ARG A 19 -5.64 -11.38 -4.73
N ALA A 20 -4.36 -11.74 -4.72
CA ALA A 20 -3.35 -11.06 -5.52
C ALA A 20 -3.48 -11.39 -7.02
N LEU A 21 -3.58 -12.67 -7.37
CA LEU A 21 -3.77 -13.11 -8.75
C LEU A 21 -5.04 -12.53 -9.38
N PRO A 22 -6.24 -12.57 -8.76
CA PRO A 22 -7.43 -11.91 -9.30
C PRO A 22 -7.26 -10.41 -9.50
N THR A 23 -6.44 -9.75 -8.68
CA THR A 23 -6.14 -8.32 -8.85
C THR A 23 -5.29 -8.09 -10.11
N LEU A 24 -4.30 -8.94 -10.37
CA LEU A 24 -3.49 -8.85 -11.59
C LEU A 24 -4.32 -9.18 -12.84
N GLU A 25 -5.16 -10.19 -12.78
CA GLU A 25 -6.13 -10.53 -13.83
C GLU A 25 -7.06 -9.35 -14.12
N PHE A 26 -7.53 -8.67 -13.07
CA PHE A 26 -8.32 -7.45 -13.21
C PHE A 26 -7.55 -6.32 -13.92
N LEU A 27 -6.27 -6.14 -13.62
CA LEU A 27 -5.41 -5.18 -14.32
C LEU A 27 -5.31 -5.53 -15.82
N LEU A 28 -5.24 -6.80 -16.15
CA LEU A 28 -5.18 -7.28 -17.53
C LEU A 28 -6.52 -7.17 -18.26
N SER A 29 -7.63 -7.45 -17.60
CA SER A 29 -8.97 -7.34 -18.18
C SER A 29 -9.43 -5.91 -18.43
N ARG A 30 -8.90 -4.96 -17.68
CA ARG A 30 -9.14 -3.51 -17.80
C ARG A 30 -10.59 -3.11 -17.91
N ARG A 31 -11.32 -3.53 -16.94
CA ARG A 31 -12.68 -3.05 -16.72
C ARG A 31 -12.62 -1.59 -16.26
N GLY A 32 -13.59 -0.80 -16.71
CA GLY A 32 -13.65 0.61 -16.36
C GLY A 32 -13.64 0.88 -14.86
N SER A 33 -13.28 2.09 -14.47
CA SER A 33 -13.15 2.53 -13.07
C SER A 33 -14.43 2.38 -12.23
N ASP A 34 -15.57 2.18 -12.87
CA ASP A 34 -16.87 2.12 -12.22
C ASP A 34 -17.38 0.71 -11.92
N ILE A 35 -16.53 -0.27 -12.00
CA ILE A 35 -16.86 -1.69 -11.81
C ILE A 35 -17.49 -2.01 -10.44
N LEU A 36 -17.22 -1.20 -9.43
CA LEU A 36 -17.79 -1.35 -8.10
C LEU A 36 -19.24 -0.85 -8.00
N GLN A 37 -19.79 -0.34 -9.09
CA GLN A 37 -21.16 0.18 -9.16
C GLN A 37 -21.98 -0.67 -10.11
N SER A 38 -22.88 -1.45 -9.57
CA SER A 38 -23.77 -2.32 -10.33
C SER A 38 -24.67 -1.52 -11.29
N GLY A 39 -24.26 -1.39 -12.55
CA GLY A 39 -25.07 -0.91 -13.65
C GLY A 39 -25.32 0.60 -13.75
N THR A 40 -25.22 1.35 -12.66
CA THR A 40 -25.38 2.81 -12.66
C THR A 40 -24.35 3.47 -11.73
N ASN A 41 -23.88 4.66 -12.09
CA ASN A 41 -23.03 5.45 -11.21
C ASN A 41 -23.85 6.13 -10.09
N ARG A 42 -23.18 6.84 -9.16
CA ARG A 42 -23.83 7.52 -8.03
C ARG A 42 -24.92 8.55 -8.42
N VAL A 43 -24.91 9.01 -9.65
CA VAL A 43 -25.91 9.95 -10.19
C VAL A 43 -26.93 9.25 -11.10
N GLY A 44 -27.03 7.93 -11.05
CA GLY A 44 -28.02 7.15 -11.78
C GLY A 44 -27.76 7.00 -13.28
N ARG A 45 -26.55 7.33 -13.76
CA ARG A 45 -26.20 7.15 -15.18
C ARG A 45 -25.70 5.73 -15.42
N PRO A 46 -26.12 5.06 -16.50
CA PRO A 46 -25.58 3.78 -16.89
C PRO A 46 -24.05 3.84 -17.06
N VAL A 47 -23.36 2.90 -16.46
CA VAL A 47 -21.91 2.77 -16.60
C VAL A 47 -21.63 1.71 -17.66
N LYS A 48 -20.95 2.10 -18.73
CA LYS A 48 -20.45 1.14 -19.72
C LYS A 48 -19.26 0.38 -19.12
N GLN A 49 -19.48 -0.84 -18.78
CA GLN A 49 -18.42 -1.77 -18.40
C GLN A 49 -17.77 -2.33 -19.66
N GLN A 50 -16.90 -1.57 -20.27
CA GLN A 50 -16.15 -2.03 -21.44
C GLN A 50 -14.87 -2.73 -20.99
N ILE A 51 -14.66 -3.94 -21.49
CA ILE A 51 -13.35 -4.57 -21.44
C ILE A 51 -12.53 -3.97 -22.58
N ALA A 52 -11.49 -3.26 -22.23
CA ALA A 52 -10.61 -2.65 -23.21
C ALA A 52 -9.32 -3.48 -23.37
N ILE A 53 -8.51 -3.13 -24.36
CA ILE A 53 -7.23 -3.78 -24.61
C ILE A 53 -6.28 -3.57 -23.40
N PRO A 54 -5.60 -4.61 -22.92
CA PRO A 54 -4.63 -4.49 -21.82
C PRO A 54 -3.62 -3.37 -22.05
N GLY A 55 -3.21 -2.71 -20.98
CA GLY A 55 -2.18 -1.68 -21.03
C GLY A 55 -2.63 -0.25 -21.34
N THR A 56 -3.88 0.01 -21.75
CA THR A 56 -4.29 1.36 -22.16
C THR A 56 -4.77 2.31 -21.05
N PHE A 57 -5.11 1.82 -19.83
CA PHE A 57 -5.62 2.69 -18.73
C PHE A 57 -4.64 2.88 -17.57
N TYR A 58 -3.81 1.90 -17.30
CA TYR A 58 -2.86 1.96 -16.21
C TYR A 58 -1.52 2.48 -16.70
N GLY A 59 -0.95 3.42 -15.97
CA GLY A 59 0.33 4.02 -16.31
C GLY A 59 1.52 3.09 -16.05
N THR A 60 2.68 3.51 -16.51
CA THR A 60 3.97 2.84 -16.33
C THR A 60 4.23 2.46 -14.88
N THR A 61 3.91 3.33 -13.93
CA THR A 61 4.08 3.08 -12.49
C THR A 61 3.35 1.82 -12.03
N CYS A 62 2.14 1.57 -12.54
CA CYS A 62 1.37 0.39 -12.19
C CYS A 62 1.99 -0.89 -12.77
N TRP A 63 2.42 -0.85 -14.02
CA TRP A 63 3.01 -1.99 -14.69
C TRP A 63 4.44 -2.29 -14.22
N GLU A 64 5.23 -1.25 -13.89
CA GLU A 64 6.49 -1.40 -13.15
C GLU A 64 6.25 -2.21 -11.86
N GLY A 65 5.24 -1.77 -11.10
CA GLY A 65 4.86 -2.45 -9.87
C GLY A 65 4.47 -3.90 -10.08
N ALA A 66 3.60 -4.19 -11.05
CA ALA A 66 3.17 -5.55 -11.37
C ALA A 66 4.35 -6.45 -11.79
N LEU A 67 5.24 -5.93 -12.64
CA LEU A 67 6.44 -6.64 -13.08
C LEU A 67 7.35 -7.01 -11.90
N ARG A 68 7.68 -6.04 -11.05
CA ARG A 68 8.59 -6.24 -9.92
C ARG A 68 7.96 -7.07 -8.80
N LEU A 69 6.67 -6.88 -8.52
CA LEU A 69 5.94 -7.66 -7.51
C LEU A 69 5.65 -9.10 -7.95
N THR A 70 5.87 -9.43 -9.22
CA THR A 70 5.92 -10.81 -9.69
C THR A 70 7.35 -11.36 -9.78
N GLY A 71 8.32 -10.66 -9.20
CA GLY A 71 9.73 -11.08 -9.17
C GLY A 71 10.41 -11.06 -10.54
N GLY A 72 9.93 -10.25 -11.49
CA GLY A 72 10.41 -10.23 -12.86
C GLY A 72 10.11 -11.52 -13.65
N LEU A 73 9.27 -12.41 -13.11
CA LEU A 73 8.94 -13.69 -13.75
C LEU A 73 8.04 -13.54 -14.97
N ASN A 74 7.42 -12.37 -15.12
CA ASN A 74 6.52 -12.04 -16.23
C ASN A 74 7.06 -10.84 -17.03
N PRO A 75 8.21 -10.97 -17.71
CA PRO A 75 8.87 -9.85 -18.40
C PRO A 75 8.04 -9.25 -19.53
N TRP A 76 7.09 -9.98 -20.07
CA TRP A 76 6.13 -9.51 -21.07
C TRP A 76 5.25 -8.34 -20.55
N LEU A 77 5.05 -8.19 -19.23
CA LEU A 77 4.39 -7.03 -18.65
C LEU A 77 5.12 -5.71 -18.94
N ARG A 78 6.41 -5.80 -19.34
CA ARG A 78 7.21 -4.63 -19.74
C ARG A 78 6.66 -3.92 -20.96
N GLU A 79 6.02 -4.65 -21.87
CA GLU A 79 5.37 -4.06 -23.05
C GLU A 79 4.28 -3.06 -22.67
N PHE A 80 3.59 -3.31 -21.56
CA PHE A 80 2.59 -2.39 -21.03
C PHE A 80 3.19 -1.24 -20.22
N ALA A 81 4.34 -1.47 -19.59
CA ALA A 81 5.05 -0.49 -18.80
C ALA A 81 5.81 0.53 -19.66
N LEU A 82 6.30 0.11 -20.81
CA LEU A 82 7.07 0.94 -21.76
C LEU A 82 6.39 0.94 -23.13
N PRO A 83 5.19 1.50 -23.26
CA PRO A 83 4.48 1.56 -24.53
C PRO A 83 5.29 2.41 -25.52
N GLU A 84 5.33 1.98 -26.78
CA GLU A 84 5.81 2.82 -27.87
C GLU A 84 4.96 4.11 -27.95
N GLY A 85 5.60 5.26 -27.85
CA GLY A 85 4.94 6.55 -27.86
C GLY A 85 4.66 7.13 -26.47
N LYS A 86 3.76 8.04 -26.38
CA LYS A 86 3.56 8.93 -25.23
C LYS A 86 3.19 8.19 -23.95
N PHE A 87 3.97 8.44 -22.86
CA PHE A 87 3.58 8.06 -21.50
C PHE A 87 2.21 8.67 -21.19
N ARG A 88 1.23 7.83 -20.95
CA ARG A 88 -0.10 8.31 -20.59
C ARG A 88 -0.07 8.66 -19.11
N HIS A 89 -0.29 9.92 -18.79
CA HIS A 89 -0.68 10.30 -17.45
C HIS A 89 -2.00 9.56 -17.17
N ALA A 90 -1.95 8.59 -16.27
CA ALA A 90 -3.20 8.06 -15.74
C ALA A 90 -3.97 9.28 -15.23
N ARG A 91 -5.19 9.50 -15.70
CA ARG A 91 -6.12 10.48 -15.11
C ARG A 91 -6.42 9.98 -13.70
N SER A 92 -5.52 10.30 -12.84
CA SER A 92 -5.71 10.00 -11.46
C SER A 92 -6.23 11.25 -10.79
N TYR A 93 -7.06 11.06 -9.83
CA TYR A 93 -7.57 12.09 -8.96
C TYR A 93 -6.40 12.87 -8.28
N ASN A 94 -5.71 13.68 -9.05
CA ASN A 94 -4.74 14.71 -8.64
C ASN A 94 -3.68 14.31 -7.59
N SER A 95 -3.28 13.06 -7.49
CA SER A 95 -2.39 12.64 -6.39
C SER A 95 -0.96 12.32 -6.81
N SER A 96 -0.57 12.62 -8.05
CA SER A 96 0.79 12.38 -8.54
C SER A 96 1.26 13.47 -9.48
N ALA A 97 2.54 13.80 -9.36
CA ALA A 97 3.18 14.77 -10.23
C ALA A 97 3.27 14.30 -11.69
N PRO A 98 3.32 15.23 -12.66
CA PRO A 98 3.33 14.90 -14.09
C PRO A 98 4.45 13.94 -14.50
N TRP A 99 5.64 14.07 -13.93
CA TRP A 99 6.84 13.30 -14.28
C TRP A 99 6.89 11.88 -13.72
N THR A 100 5.97 11.47 -12.84
CA THR A 100 6.07 10.19 -12.13
C THR A 100 6.06 8.97 -13.04
N GLU A 101 5.30 8.99 -14.13
CA GLU A 101 5.25 7.89 -15.10
C GLU A 101 6.59 7.75 -15.84
N MET A 102 7.19 8.88 -16.21
CA MET A 102 8.48 8.91 -16.91
C MET A 102 9.63 8.48 -15.99
N LEU A 103 9.56 8.86 -14.69
CA LEU A 103 10.51 8.39 -13.69
C LEU A 103 10.39 6.87 -13.46
N ALA A 104 9.18 6.32 -13.46
CA ALA A 104 8.96 4.88 -13.40
C ALA A 104 9.56 4.15 -14.63
N ALA A 105 9.39 4.73 -15.81
CA ALA A 105 10.02 4.21 -17.03
C ALA A 105 11.55 4.25 -16.98
N HIS A 106 12.12 5.31 -16.40
CA HIS A 106 13.57 5.39 -16.18
C HIS A 106 14.06 4.30 -15.22
N ARG A 107 13.31 4.01 -14.14
CA ARG A 107 13.67 2.91 -13.21
C ARG A 107 13.64 1.54 -13.90
N LEU A 108 12.69 1.31 -14.80
CA LEU A 108 12.61 0.04 -15.56
C LEU A 108 13.68 -0.11 -16.63
N ALA A 109 14.03 0.98 -17.28
CA ALA A 109 15.02 1.05 -18.35
C ALA A 109 15.78 2.36 -18.21
N PRO A 110 16.90 2.38 -17.46
CA PRO A 110 17.68 3.58 -17.22
C PRO A 110 18.08 4.27 -18.54
N ASP A 111 17.76 5.56 -18.64
CA ASP A 111 17.96 6.40 -19.80
C ASP A 111 18.16 7.83 -19.34
N LEU A 112 19.34 8.39 -19.60
CA LEU A 112 19.69 9.75 -19.16
C LEU A 112 18.85 10.82 -19.85
N VAL A 113 18.53 10.66 -21.13
CA VAL A 113 17.66 11.60 -21.86
C VAL A 113 16.27 11.65 -21.22
N ARG A 114 15.78 10.50 -20.79
CA ARG A 114 14.50 10.41 -20.06
C ARG A 114 14.60 11.07 -18.69
N LEU A 115 15.70 10.87 -17.97
CA LEU A 115 15.91 11.50 -16.68
C LEU A 115 16.01 13.03 -16.81
N ASP A 116 16.70 13.55 -17.81
CA ASP A 116 16.78 14.98 -18.11
C ASP A 116 15.38 15.57 -18.40
N ALA A 117 14.55 14.84 -19.17
CA ALA A 117 13.18 15.26 -19.42
C ALA A 117 12.32 15.26 -18.13
N VAL A 118 12.49 14.26 -17.25
CA VAL A 118 11.85 14.24 -15.91
C VAL A 118 12.24 15.46 -15.12
N MET A 119 13.52 15.79 -15.08
CA MET A 119 14.03 16.96 -14.34
C MET A 119 13.52 18.27 -14.93
N ALA A 120 13.45 18.39 -16.26
CA ALA A 120 12.89 19.57 -16.93
C ALA A 120 11.41 19.79 -16.57
N ASP A 121 10.56 18.74 -16.67
CA ASP A 121 9.16 18.80 -16.28
C ASP A 121 8.99 19.16 -14.80
N ALA A 122 9.83 18.58 -13.94
CA ALA A 122 9.80 18.85 -12.50
C ALA A 122 10.18 20.30 -12.19
N ASN A 123 11.23 20.82 -12.83
CA ASN A 123 11.69 22.20 -12.63
C ASN A 123 10.65 23.21 -13.12
N GLU A 124 10.01 22.96 -14.27
CA GLU A 124 8.91 23.80 -14.75
C GLU A 124 7.76 23.82 -13.74
N TRP A 125 7.35 22.64 -13.25
CA TRP A 125 6.30 22.55 -12.25
C TRP A 125 6.67 23.24 -10.94
N LEU A 126 7.91 23.07 -10.44
CA LEU A 126 8.39 23.75 -9.24
C LEU A 126 8.37 25.28 -9.39
N ALA A 127 8.80 25.78 -10.55
CA ALA A 127 8.79 27.20 -10.83
C ALA A 127 7.36 27.78 -10.81
N GLN A 128 6.38 27.03 -11.28
CA GLN A 128 4.98 27.47 -11.31
C GLN A 128 4.26 27.25 -9.97
N ALA A 129 4.36 26.06 -9.41
CA ALA A 129 3.53 25.63 -8.29
C ALA A 129 4.13 25.93 -6.91
N VAL A 130 5.46 25.99 -6.80
CA VAL A 130 6.15 26.19 -5.52
C VAL A 130 6.70 27.61 -5.40
N TYR A 131 7.43 28.05 -6.41
CA TYR A 131 8.13 29.35 -6.38
C TYR A 131 7.35 30.47 -7.08
N GLY A 132 6.34 30.11 -7.85
CA GLY A 132 5.44 31.06 -8.50
C GLY A 132 4.48 31.73 -7.53
N ARG A 133 3.95 32.90 -7.93
CA ARG A 133 2.92 33.56 -7.14
C ARG A 133 1.63 32.75 -7.19
N GLN A 134 1.08 32.43 -6.01
CA GLN A 134 -0.24 31.82 -5.90
C GLN A 134 -1.32 32.78 -6.38
N THR A 135 -1.99 32.43 -7.47
CA THR A 135 -3.05 33.25 -8.09
C THR A 135 -4.45 32.70 -7.86
N GLN A 136 -4.55 31.44 -7.42
CA GLN A 136 -5.84 30.81 -7.13
C GLN A 136 -6.34 31.26 -5.75
N PRO A 137 -7.63 31.58 -5.61
CA PRO A 137 -8.21 31.84 -4.31
C PRO A 137 -8.04 30.63 -3.40
N ILE A 138 -7.65 30.86 -2.18
CA ILE A 138 -7.69 29.83 -1.14
C ILE A 138 -9.14 29.69 -0.72
N ASP A 139 -9.79 28.68 -1.22
CA ASP A 139 -11.12 28.32 -0.77
C ASP A 139 -11.07 27.12 0.17
N PHE A 140 -12.20 26.86 0.82
CA PHE A 140 -12.29 25.80 1.80
C PHE A 140 -12.02 24.40 1.20
N SER A 141 -12.31 24.18 -0.06
CA SER A 141 -12.15 22.88 -0.72
C SER A 141 -10.72 22.60 -1.15
N ALA A 142 -9.95 23.63 -1.39
CA ALA A 142 -8.61 23.55 -1.97
C ALA A 142 -7.50 23.88 -0.97
N PHE A 143 -7.84 24.37 0.22
CA PHE A 143 -6.92 25.03 1.15
C PHE A 143 -5.63 24.25 1.45
N TYR A 144 -5.74 22.97 1.77
CA TYR A 144 -4.58 22.12 2.06
C TYR A 144 -4.24 21.12 0.97
N ASN A 145 -4.97 21.15 -0.13
CA ASN A 145 -4.91 20.11 -1.12
C ASN A 145 -4.11 20.52 -2.35
N ILE A 146 -4.60 21.53 -3.02
CA ILE A 146 -4.10 21.93 -4.34
C ILE A 146 -3.45 23.29 -4.26
N SER A 147 -3.91 24.14 -3.31
CA SER A 147 -3.57 25.56 -3.28
C SER A 147 -2.17 25.86 -2.77
N PHE A 148 -1.53 24.93 -2.04
CA PHE A 148 -0.20 25.19 -1.51
C PHE A 148 0.87 24.44 -2.28
N TYR A 149 1.04 23.17 -2.04
CA TYR A 149 2.12 22.40 -2.64
C TYR A 149 1.76 20.91 -2.69
N PRO A 150 0.94 20.49 -3.65
CA PRO A 150 0.73 19.08 -3.86
C PRO A 150 1.99 18.40 -4.39
N TYR A 151 2.09 17.09 -4.24
CA TYR A 151 3.13 16.25 -4.84
C TYR A 151 4.55 16.41 -4.28
N TRP A 152 4.74 17.08 -3.16
CA TRP A 152 6.07 17.19 -2.55
C TRP A 152 6.68 15.79 -2.25
N TRP A 153 5.87 14.79 -2.02
CA TRP A 153 6.31 13.40 -1.88
C TRP A 153 6.88 12.84 -3.19
N ASP A 154 6.42 13.27 -4.34
CA ASP A 154 6.98 12.89 -5.64
C ASP A 154 8.32 13.62 -5.89
N VAL A 155 8.50 14.78 -5.28
CA VAL A 155 9.79 15.50 -5.29
C VAL A 155 10.82 14.80 -4.39
N VAL A 156 10.37 14.16 -3.28
CA VAL A 156 11.25 13.29 -2.49
C VAL A 156 11.74 12.10 -3.34
N ASP A 157 10.85 11.47 -4.12
CA ASP A 157 11.24 10.39 -5.03
C ASP A 157 12.30 10.85 -6.04
N LEU A 158 12.16 12.08 -6.55
CA LEU A 158 13.10 12.66 -7.49
C LEU A 158 14.45 12.98 -6.84
N PHE A 159 14.44 13.53 -5.63
CA PHE A 159 15.65 13.72 -4.84
C PHE A 159 16.39 12.39 -4.62
N GLU A 160 15.70 11.35 -4.20
CA GLU A 160 16.31 10.04 -3.95
C GLU A 160 16.84 9.39 -5.24
N ALA A 161 16.27 9.71 -6.40
CA ALA A 161 16.73 9.21 -7.70
C ALA A 161 17.95 9.99 -8.25
N THR A 162 18.05 11.27 -7.97
CA THR A 162 19.06 12.17 -8.57
C THR A 162 20.17 12.59 -7.61
N GLY A 163 19.88 12.61 -6.30
CA GLY A 163 20.76 13.20 -5.28
C GLY A 163 20.79 14.73 -5.28
N ASP A 164 20.00 15.41 -6.13
CA ASP A 164 19.97 16.87 -6.22
C ASP A 164 19.24 17.48 -5.01
N THR A 165 19.99 18.18 -4.17
CA THR A 165 19.52 18.80 -2.93
C THR A 165 18.50 19.93 -3.15
N ASN A 166 18.38 20.50 -4.34
CA ASN A 166 17.33 21.45 -4.67
C ASN A 166 15.94 20.80 -4.59
N TYR A 167 15.82 19.53 -5.02
CA TYR A 167 14.58 18.77 -4.85
C TYR A 167 14.29 18.46 -3.38
N LEU A 168 15.31 18.19 -2.57
CA LEU A 168 15.11 18.02 -1.13
C LEU A 168 14.60 19.32 -0.50
N ALA A 169 15.18 20.46 -0.84
CA ALA A 169 14.74 21.77 -0.33
C ALA A 169 13.28 22.05 -0.69
N ALA A 170 12.89 21.80 -1.94
CA ALA A 170 11.51 21.94 -2.38
C ALA A 170 10.56 20.96 -1.66
N ALA A 171 10.95 19.71 -1.47
CA ALA A 171 10.16 18.73 -0.72
C ALA A 171 9.97 19.12 0.74
N VAL A 172 10.98 19.73 1.38
CA VAL A 172 10.91 20.26 2.75
C VAL A 172 9.85 21.37 2.84
N GLU A 173 9.80 22.26 1.86
CA GLU A 173 8.78 23.31 1.80
C GLU A 173 7.37 22.72 1.77
N GLY A 174 7.12 21.74 0.90
CA GLY A 174 5.84 21.06 0.83
C GLY A 174 5.50 20.28 2.11
N ALA A 175 6.48 19.68 2.75
CA ALA A 175 6.30 19.01 4.03
C ALA A 175 5.85 19.96 5.14
N TYR A 176 6.37 21.20 5.16
CA TYR A 176 5.90 22.22 6.09
C TYR A 176 4.44 22.61 5.84
N HIS A 177 4.01 22.73 4.60
CA HIS A 177 2.61 22.98 4.28
C HIS A 177 1.70 21.87 4.81
N THR A 178 2.10 20.60 4.64
CA THR A 178 1.37 19.47 5.20
C THR A 178 1.29 19.54 6.73
N VAL A 179 2.41 19.84 7.39
CA VAL A 179 2.46 19.98 8.86
C VAL A 179 1.56 21.12 9.33
N ALA A 180 1.56 22.26 8.63
CA ALA A 180 0.69 23.38 8.96
C ALA A 180 -0.80 23.03 8.86
N GLY A 181 -1.16 22.09 8.01
CA GLY A 181 -2.52 21.60 7.84
C GLY A 181 -2.96 20.50 8.81
N GLN A 182 -2.16 20.16 9.81
CA GLN A 182 -2.49 19.12 10.78
C GLN A 182 -2.80 19.71 12.17
N TRP A 183 -3.75 19.08 12.86
CA TRP A 183 -4.05 19.40 14.23
C TRP A 183 -2.86 19.12 15.14
N SER A 184 -2.38 20.14 15.84
CA SER A 184 -1.37 20.04 16.90
C SER A 184 -1.97 20.23 18.32
N HIS A 185 -3.22 20.67 18.39
CA HIS A 185 -3.97 20.96 19.60
C HIS A 185 -5.41 20.45 19.49
N PRO A 186 -6.11 20.26 20.62
CA PRO A 186 -5.58 20.35 21.99
C PRO A 186 -4.66 19.17 22.31
N ARG A 187 -3.64 19.43 23.12
CA ARG A 187 -2.74 18.37 23.59
C ARG A 187 -3.53 17.35 24.42
N ALA A 188 -3.42 16.08 24.06
CA ALA A 188 -4.06 15.03 24.83
C ALA A 188 -3.50 15.00 26.26
N PRO A 189 -4.36 14.97 27.30
CA PRO A 189 -3.94 14.78 28.68
C PRO A 189 -3.34 13.37 28.84
N ALA A 190 -2.54 13.19 29.89
CA ALA A 190 -2.12 11.85 30.29
C ALA A 190 -3.29 11.08 30.92
N GLY A 191 -3.28 9.76 30.76
CA GLY A 191 -4.29 8.89 31.36
C GLY A 191 -5.54 8.71 30.48
N GLU A 192 -6.69 8.58 31.14
CA GLU A 192 -7.96 8.28 30.50
C GLU A 192 -8.93 9.47 30.55
N VAL A 193 -9.82 9.52 29.58
CA VAL A 193 -10.94 10.47 29.51
C VAL A 193 -12.26 9.71 29.42
N THR A 194 -13.33 10.35 29.88
CA THR A 194 -14.70 9.86 29.73
C THR A 194 -15.25 10.31 28.37
N VAL A 195 -15.76 9.37 27.59
CA VAL A 195 -16.47 9.64 26.35
C VAL A 195 -17.92 9.27 26.53
N HIS A 196 -18.81 10.20 26.18
CA HIS A 196 -20.25 10.05 26.29
C HIS A 196 -20.85 9.46 24.99
N PRO A 197 -22.09 8.93 25.02
CA PRO A 197 -22.72 8.32 23.84
C PRO A 197 -22.83 9.24 22.63
N ASP A 198 -22.91 10.57 22.86
CA ASP A 198 -22.92 11.58 21.80
C ASP A 198 -21.52 11.88 21.21
N GLY A 199 -20.50 11.18 21.68
CA GLY A 199 -19.11 11.38 21.25
C GLY A 199 -18.40 12.54 21.96
N SER A 200 -19.05 13.26 22.87
CA SER A 200 -18.41 14.34 23.61
C SER A 200 -17.38 13.81 24.61
N GLN A 201 -16.32 14.56 24.81
CA GLN A 201 -15.25 14.30 25.76
C GLN A 201 -14.48 15.60 26.07
N VAL A 202 -13.62 15.58 27.09
CA VAL A 202 -13.00 16.80 27.61
C VAL A 202 -11.91 17.41 26.73
N THR A 203 -11.23 16.61 25.93
CA THR A 203 -10.08 17.07 25.15
C THR A 203 -10.50 17.67 23.81
N TYR A 204 -11.52 17.09 23.23
CA TYR A 204 -12.09 17.54 21.96
C TYR A 204 -13.59 17.34 22.04
N HIS A 205 -14.36 18.42 21.91
CA HIS A 205 -15.76 18.45 22.27
C HIS A 205 -16.60 17.42 21.52
N ARG A 206 -16.31 17.20 20.23
CA ARG A 206 -16.97 16.19 19.40
C ARG A 206 -15.98 15.62 18.39
N ILE A 207 -16.14 14.35 18.13
CA ILE A 207 -15.46 13.69 17.03
C ILE A 207 -16.47 13.48 15.92
N TRP A 208 -16.24 14.13 14.80
CA TRP A 208 -17.16 14.15 13.67
C TRP A 208 -16.80 13.12 12.62
N HIS A 209 -17.82 12.73 11.90
CA HIS A 209 -17.69 11.95 10.71
C HIS A 209 -18.63 12.47 9.60
N LYS A 210 -18.45 11.93 8.39
CA LYS A 210 -19.27 12.15 7.21
C LYS A 210 -20.76 12.31 7.53
N ASN A 211 -21.41 13.28 6.88
CA ASN A 211 -22.83 13.62 7.06
C ASN A 211 -23.20 14.03 8.48
N ASP A 212 -22.31 14.78 9.13
CA ASP A 212 -22.53 15.29 10.49
C ASP A 212 -22.83 14.22 11.55
N GLN A 213 -22.53 12.99 11.23
CA GLN A 213 -22.69 11.90 12.17
C GLN A 213 -21.54 11.89 13.16
N LEU A 214 -21.89 11.82 14.43
CA LEU A 214 -20.91 11.71 15.50
C LEU A 214 -20.13 10.42 15.37
N PHE A 215 -18.85 10.55 15.54
CA PHE A 215 -17.96 9.43 15.64
C PHE A 215 -18.04 8.83 17.05
N ARG A 216 -18.37 7.57 17.15
CA ARG A 216 -18.73 6.97 18.43
C ARG A 216 -17.68 6.04 19.03
N LEU A 217 -16.48 6.00 18.49
CA LEU A 217 -15.39 5.18 19.02
C LEU A 217 -15.81 3.74 19.36
N GLY A 218 -16.44 3.06 18.41
CA GLY A 218 -16.91 1.70 18.58
C GLY A 218 -18.15 1.56 19.48
N TRP A 219 -18.86 2.64 19.77
CA TRP A 219 -20.17 2.53 20.38
C TRP A 219 -21.21 2.04 19.38
N PRO A 220 -22.07 1.11 19.78
CA PRO A 220 -23.21 0.77 18.96
C PRO A 220 -24.15 1.97 18.80
N ARG A 221 -24.87 2.03 17.69
CA ARG A 221 -25.91 3.03 17.43
C ARG A 221 -27.27 2.53 17.86
N GLN A 222 -27.33 1.68 18.84
CA GLN A 222 -28.57 1.15 19.36
C GLN A 222 -29.18 2.07 20.41
N PRO A 223 -30.50 2.08 20.57
CA PRO A 223 -31.15 2.87 21.62
C PRO A 223 -30.63 2.58 23.03
N ASN A 224 -30.11 1.38 23.25
CA ASN A 224 -29.59 0.92 24.54
C ASN A 224 -28.04 0.97 24.62
N ASP A 225 -27.41 1.89 23.94
CA ASP A 225 -25.96 2.05 24.00
C ASP A 225 -25.44 2.22 25.42
N THR A 226 -24.26 1.73 25.68
CA THR A 226 -23.53 2.03 26.91
C THR A 226 -23.40 3.55 27.06
N PRO A 227 -23.92 4.11 28.13
CA PRO A 227 -24.07 5.56 28.27
C PRO A 227 -22.74 6.30 28.28
N THR A 228 -21.69 5.72 28.86
CA THR A 228 -20.37 6.32 28.94
C THR A 228 -19.30 5.23 28.96
N ARG A 229 -18.08 5.56 28.55
CA ARG A 229 -16.90 4.72 28.81
C ARG A 229 -15.62 5.53 28.97
N ARG A 230 -14.66 4.94 29.65
CA ARG A 230 -13.32 5.49 29.79
C ARG A 230 -12.43 4.91 28.71
N VAL A 231 -11.69 5.78 28.05
CA VAL A 231 -10.71 5.43 27.01
C VAL A 231 -9.42 6.20 27.23
N PRO A 232 -8.26 5.68 26.81
CA PRO A 232 -7.02 6.45 26.81
C PRO A 232 -7.20 7.78 26.06
N ALA A 233 -6.73 8.87 26.64
CA ALA A 233 -6.94 10.22 26.09
C ALA A 233 -6.41 10.38 24.66
N TRP A 234 -5.33 9.69 24.32
CA TRP A 234 -4.76 9.73 22.97
C TRP A 234 -5.67 9.14 21.89
N GLN A 235 -6.59 8.23 22.25
CA GLN A 235 -7.54 7.64 21.30
C GLN A 235 -8.61 8.63 20.80
N VAL A 236 -8.82 9.71 21.51
CA VAL A 236 -9.85 10.71 21.16
C VAL A 236 -9.26 12.08 20.81
N SER A 237 -7.95 12.19 20.79
CA SER A 237 -7.28 13.43 20.41
C SER A 237 -7.34 13.65 18.90
N PRO A 238 -7.66 14.86 18.40
CA PRO A 238 -7.60 15.19 17.00
C PRO A 238 -6.16 15.40 16.49
N VAL A 239 -5.18 15.41 17.39
CA VAL A 239 -3.79 15.65 17.04
C VAL A 239 -3.29 14.64 16.01
N GLY A 240 -2.71 15.14 14.92
CA GLY A 240 -2.21 14.33 13.80
C GLY A 240 -3.22 14.12 12.68
N LEU A 241 -4.51 14.45 12.86
CA LEU A 241 -5.47 14.51 11.77
C LEU A 241 -5.30 15.81 10.97
N GLY A 242 -5.73 15.83 9.73
CA GLY A 242 -5.81 17.05 8.93
C GLY A 242 -6.86 18.02 9.49
N LEU A 243 -6.66 19.32 9.31
CA LEU A 243 -7.60 20.34 9.78
C LEU A 243 -8.99 20.19 9.16
N GLU A 244 -9.05 19.68 7.94
CA GLU A 244 -10.33 19.39 7.30
C GLU A 244 -11.00 18.13 7.84
N GLN A 245 -10.28 17.26 8.50
CA GLN A 245 -10.83 16.04 9.06
C GLN A 245 -11.40 16.31 10.48
N PRO A 246 -12.48 15.68 10.79
CA PRO A 246 -13.35 14.80 10.01
C PRO A 246 -14.46 15.54 9.26
N SER A 247 -14.49 16.87 9.30
CA SER A 247 -15.62 17.69 8.84
C SER A 247 -15.76 17.81 7.32
N THR A 248 -14.67 17.78 6.60
CA THR A 248 -14.69 18.08 5.15
C THR A 248 -15.36 17.03 4.30
N TYR A 249 -15.54 15.86 4.80
CA TYR A 249 -16.22 14.82 4.03
C TYR A 249 -17.69 15.13 3.75
N THR A 250 -18.27 16.07 4.51
CA THR A 250 -19.67 16.47 4.40
C THR A 250 -19.89 17.70 3.56
N ALA A 251 -18.91 18.55 3.46
CA ALA A 251 -19.10 19.92 2.96
C ALA A 251 -19.20 20.01 1.44
N PHE A 252 -18.84 18.94 0.72
CA PHE A 252 -18.68 19.05 -0.74
C PHE A 252 -19.59 18.14 -1.50
N ASN A 253 -20.62 18.69 -2.04
CA ASN A 253 -21.51 18.14 -3.06
C ASN A 253 -20.70 17.59 -4.27
N GLY A 254 -19.96 16.51 -4.07
CA GLY A 254 -19.25 15.79 -5.12
C GLY A 254 -17.84 16.27 -5.45
N ALA A 255 -17.32 17.30 -4.83
CA ALA A 255 -15.90 17.65 -4.95
C ALA A 255 -15.09 16.77 -3.98
N MET A 256 -14.44 15.77 -4.50
CA MET A 256 -13.62 14.80 -3.78
C MET A 256 -12.23 15.37 -3.39
N ASN A 257 -12.19 16.56 -2.85
CA ASN A 257 -10.94 17.24 -2.53
C ASN A 257 -10.49 17.03 -1.09
N ASN A 258 -11.02 16.01 -0.44
CA ASN A 258 -10.73 15.71 0.96
C ASN A 258 -9.38 15.08 1.08
N ILE A 259 -8.42 15.83 1.53
CA ILE A 259 -7.11 15.31 1.83
C ILE A 259 -7.08 14.79 3.23
N MET A 260 -6.75 13.54 3.27
CA MET A 260 -6.34 12.89 4.50
C MET A 260 -4.84 13.15 4.70
N GLN A 261 -4.47 14.35 5.12
CA GLN A 261 -3.06 14.75 5.26
C GLN A 261 -2.26 13.80 6.14
N SER A 262 -2.92 13.09 7.04
CA SER A 262 -2.30 12.03 7.83
C SER A 262 -1.73 10.88 6.99
N THR A 263 -2.18 10.69 5.75
CA THR A 263 -1.68 9.61 4.87
C THR A 263 -0.26 9.87 4.36
N TRP A 264 0.28 11.05 4.56
CA TRP A 264 1.64 11.40 4.12
C TRP A 264 2.71 11.19 5.19
N ALA A 265 2.36 10.62 6.33
CA ALA A 265 3.30 10.35 7.42
C ALA A 265 4.59 9.62 6.98
N PRO A 266 4.54 8.58 6.11
CA PRO A 266 5.76 7.93 5.64
C PRO A 266 6.71 8.89 4.92
N HIS A 267 6.17 9.80 4.12
CA HIS A 267 6.98 10.78 3.38
C HIS A 267 7.60 11.85 4.29
N LEU A 268 6.90 12.23 5.38
CA LEU A 268 7.49 13.08 6.42
C LEU A 268 8.69 12.41 7.09
N LEU A 269 8.64 11.08 7.30
CA LEU A 269 9.80 10.32 7.82
C LEU A 269 10.97 10.28 6.83
N ARG A 270 10.70 10.17 5.52
CA ARG A 270 11.75 10.26 4.48
C ARG A 270 12.46 11.62 4.53
N VAL A 271 11.67 12.71 4.58
CA VAL A 271 12.25 14.07 4.73
C VAL A 271 13.02 14.18 6.05
N TYR A 272 12.50 13.63 7.15
CA TYR A 272 13.20 13.59 8.43
C TYR A 272 14.57 12.88 8.32
N ARG A 273 14.62 11.72 7.68
CA ARG A 273 15.85 10.97 7.45
C ARG A 273 16.94 11.81 6.80
N HIS A 274 16.59 12.63 5.82
CA HIS A 274 17.54 13.45 5.05
C HIS A 274 17.85 14.81 5.68
N THR A 275 17.06 15.26 6.65
CA THR A 275 17.18 16.64 7.21
C THR A 275 17.40 16.69 8.71
N ASN A 276 17.14 15.58 9.43
CA ASN A 276 17.11 15.50 10.90
C ASN A 276 16.15 16.52 11.57
N ARG A 277 15.14 17.04 10.83
CA ARG A 277 14.16 17.97 11.38
C ARG A 277 13.11 17.21 12.18
N THR A 278 13.28 17.14 13.49
CA THR A 278 12.44 16.35 14.42
C THR A 278 10.95 16.69 14.36
N LEU A 279 10.59 17.87 13.88
CA LEU A 279 9.21 18.28 13.63
C LEU A 279 8.50 17.27 12.71
N PHE A 280 9.12 16.89 11.59
CA PHE A 280 8.52 15.96 10.63
C PHE A 280 8.28 14.58 11.23
N ARG A 281 9.22 14.07 12.02
CA ARG A 281 9.04 12.82 12.75
C ARG A 281 7.87 12.89 13.73
N THR A 282 7.78 14.00 14.49
CA THR A 282 6.72 14.18 15.47
C THR A 282 5.34 14.20 14.80
N PHE A 283 5.20 14.94 13.70
CA PHE A 283 3.94 14.99 12.97
C PHE A 283 3.63 13.69 12.25
N ALA A 284 4.61 13.01 11.67
CA ALA A 284 4.42 11.67 11.08
C ALA A 284 3.85 10.69 12.11
N ARG A 285 4.44 10.62 13.29
CA ARG A 285 3.97 9.75 14.38
C ARG A 285 2.55 10.12 14.84
N ASN A 286 2.29 11.40 15.05
CA ASN A 286 0.96 11.87 15.44
C ASN A 286 -0.10 11.55 14.38
N SER A 287 0.25 11.67 13.10
CA SER A 287 -0.62 11.34 11.97
C SER A 287 -1.05 9.86 11.97
N VAL A 288 -0.11 8.95 12.25
CA VAL A 288 -0.42 7.52 12.32
C VAL A 288 -1.30 7.21 13.53
N ILE A 289 -0.98 7.76 14.70
CA ILE A 289 -1.80 7.59 15.90
C ILE A 289 -3.20 8.16 15.66
N GLY A 290 -3.32 9.39 15.18
CA GLY A 290 -4.60 10.01 14.89
C GLY A 290 -5.41 9.21 13.88
N ARG A 291 -4.76 8.73 12.81
CA ARG A 291 -5.43 7.95 11.75
C ARG A 291 -5.99 6.63 12.25
N PHE A 292 -5.23 5.86 12.99
CA PHE A 292 -5.63 4.53 13.43
C PHE A 292 -6.38 4.51 14.77
N ALA A 293 -6.14 5.48 15.63
CA ALA A 293 -6.82 5.55 16.93
C ALA A 293 -8.18 6.29 16.86
N ASN A 294 -8.22 7.42 16.16
CA ASN A 294 -9.41 8.26 16.10
C ASN A 294 -10.30 8.01 14.90
N TYR A 295 -9.70 7.65 13.80
CA TYR A 295 -10.37 7.57 12.51
C TYR A 295 -10.81 6.16 12.07
N PRO A 296 -10.43 5.07 12.75
CA PRO A 296 -10.90 3.73 12.35
C PRO A 296 -12.41 3.61 12.37
N GLY A 297 -13.11 4.28 13.28
CA GLY A 297 -14.55 4.30 13.35
C GLY A 297 -15.24 4.90 12.12
N TYR A 298 -14.54 5.69 11.32
CA TYR A 298 -15.03 6.16 10.03
C TYR A 298 -15.52 5.02 9.15
N TYR A 299 -14.77 3.93 9.10
CA TYR A 299 -15.12 2.78 8.27
C TYR A 299 -16.10 1.84 8.96
N LEU A 300 -16.07 1.78 10.27
CA LEU A 300 -16.85 0.83 11.05
C LEU A 300 -18.24 1.36 11.43
N THR A 301 -18.36 2.63 11.78
CA THR A 301 -19.57 3.15 12.40
C THR A 301 -20.49 3.90 11.44
N CYS A 302 -19.99 4.44 10.36
CA CYS A 302 -20.79 5.27 9.47
C CYS A 302 -21.45 4.56 8.32
N PHE A 303 -20.94 3.38 7.99
CA PHE A 303 -21.39 2.67 6.79
C PHE A 303 -21.81 1.24 7.05
N THR A 304 -21.57 0.71 8.22
CA THR A 304 -21.79 -0.71 8.50
C THR A 304 -22.58 -0.97 9.75
N ASP A 305 -22.87 0.01 10.57
CA ASP A 305 -23.41 -0.19 11.92
C ASP A 305 -22.64 -1.20 12.78
N LEU A 306 -21.43 -1.57 12.32
CA LEU A 306 -20.57 -2.47 13.07
C LEU A 306 -20.03 -1.75 14.29
N VAL A 307 -20.11 -2.45 15.39
CA VAL A 307 -19.53 -2.02 16.66
C VAL A 307 -18.09 -2.52 16.69
N HIS A 308 -17.16 -1.59 16.82
CA HIS A 308 -15.78 -1.95 17.11
C HIS A 308 -15.70 -2.49 18.54
N ASP A 309 -15.43 -3.78 18.71
CA ASP A 309 -15.13 -4.33 20.03
C ASP A 309 -13.75 -3.80 20.47
N PRO A 310 -13.68 -3.02 21.56
CA PRO A 310 -12.41 -2.47 22.04
C PRO A 310 -11.48 -3.53 22.64
N ARG A 311 -11.95 -4.75 22.81
CA ARG A 311 -11.13 -5.85 23.36
C ARG A 311 -10.28 -6.47 22.26
N TYR A 312 -9.05 -6.65 22.54
CA TYR A 312 -8.13 -7.36 21.64
C TYR A 312 -8.07 -8.86 22.02
N PRO A 313 -8.03 -9.78 21.06
CA PRO A 313 -8.18 -9.58 19.62
C PRO A 313 -9.63 -9.24 19.23
N TYR A 314 -9.78 -8.38 18.24
CA TYR A 314 -11.10 -7.99 17.74
C TYR A 314 -11.78 -9.19 17.07
N THR A 315 -12.93 -9.57 17.62
CA THR A 315 -13.71 -10.72 17.17
C THR A 315 -15.06 -10.31 16.60
N GLY A 316 -15.17 -9.07 16.15
CA GLY A 316 -16.39 -8.55 15.57
C GLY A 316 -16.83 -9.28 14.29
N PRO A 317 -18.07 -9.03 13.84
CA PRO A 317 -18.55 -9.56 12.58
C PRO A 317 -17.70 -9.07 11.39
N ASP A 318 -17.74 -9.78 10.29
CA ASP A 318 -17.06 -9.39 9.06
C ASP A 318 -17.49 -7.99 8.63
N ILE A 319 -16.52 -7.20 8.20
CA ILE A 319 -16.78 -5.86 7.69
C ILE A 319 -17.43 -5.98 6.32
N THR A 320 -18.71 -5.67 6.24
CA THR A 320 -19.47 -5.65 4.98
C THR A 320 -19.60 -4.25 4.40
N SER A 321 -18.83 -3.30 4.91
CA SER A 321 -18.82 -1.91 4.48
C SER A 321 -18.45 -1.76 3.01
N ILE A 322 -19.04 -0.78 2.36
CA ILE A 322 -18.63 -0.32 1.04
C ILE A 322 -17.19 0.22 1.02
N TYR A 323 -16.58 0.45 2.16
CA TYR A 323 -15.20 0.93 2.33
C TYR A 323 -14.18 -0.18 2.60
N TYR A 324 -14.56 -1.44 2.57
CA TYR A 324 -13.61 -2.56 2.72
C TYR A 324 -12.44 -2.48 1.72
N HIS A 325 -12.67 -1.88 0.56
CA HIS A 325 -11.66 -1.66 -0.47
C HIS A 325 -10.59 -0.63 -0.08
N HIS A 326 -10.79 0.15 0.99
CA HIS A 326 -9.76 1.02 1.56
C HIS A 326 -8.77 0.26 2.46
N ILE A 327 -9.10 -0.93 2.95
CA ILE A 327 -8.23 -1.70 3.84
C ILE A 327 -6.84 -1.96 3.22
N PRO A 328 -6.71 -2.35 1.94
CA PRO A 328 -5.39 -2.56 1.34
C PRO A 328 -4.52 -1.31 1.37
N VAL A 329 -5.06 -0.13 1.09
CA VAL A 329 -4.28 1.11 1.08
C VAL A 329 -3.87 1.57 2.49
N HIS A 330 -4.68 1.29 3.51
CA HIS A 330 -4.29 1.50 4.91
C HIS A 330 -3.18 0.54 5.34
N TYR A 331 -3.23 -0.70 4.87
CA TYR A 331 -2.14 -1.65 5.06
C TYR A 331 -0.83 -1.13 4.43
N ALA A 332 -0.88 -0.68 3.17
CA ALA A 332 0.28 -0.11 2.50
C ALA A 332 0.82 1.12 3.25
N PHE A 333 -0.06 1.99 3.74
CA PHE A 333 0.31 3.16 4.53
C PHE A 333 1.03 2.76 5.84
N ALA A 334 0.48 1.81 6.59
CA ALA A 334 1.10 1.34 7.83
C ALA A 334 2.46 0.69 7.57
N MET A 335 2.56 -0.10 6.50
CA MET A 335 3.80 -0.75 6.08
C MET A 335 4.87 0.26 5.68
N ASP A 336 4.51 1.24 4.86
CA ASP A 336 5.43 2.29 4.43
C ASP A 336 5.88 3.15 5.61
N TYR A 337 4.99 3.42 6.56
CA TYR A 337 5.36 4.11 7.80
C TYR A 337 6.40 3.33 8.61
N LEU A 338 6.18 2.04 8.85
CA LEU A 338 7.10 1.20 9.62
C LEU A 338 8.47 1.08 8.95
N VAL A 339 8.50 0.89 7.63
CA VAL A 339 9.78 0.80 6.91
C VAL A 339 10.48 2.15 6.87
N ALA A 340 9.76 3.25 6.63
CA ALA A 340 10.35 4.59 6.65
C ALA A 340 10.90 4.97 8.05
N ASP A 341 10.23 4.52 9.12
CA ASP A 341 10.70 4.75 10.50
C ASP A 341 11.98 3.93 10.80
N ALA A 342 12.02 2.66 10.38
CA ALA A 342 13.22 1.83 10.49
C ALA A 342 14.39 2.39 9.65
N GLU A 343 14.10 2.84 8.44
CA GLU A 343 15.05 3.48 7.53
C GLU A 343 15.65 4.75 8.15
N ALA A 344 14.81 5.60 8.76
CA ALA A 344 15.28 6.80 9.44
C ALA A 344 16.12 6.47 10.69
N ARG A 345 15.64 5.56 11.55
CA ARG A 345 16.33 5.19 12.80
C ARG A 345 17.62 4.39 12.58
N SER A 346 17.79 3.79 11.43
CA SER A 346 19.07 3.14 11.04
C SER A 346 20.02 4.10 10.32
N GLY A 347 19.62 5.33 10.06
CA GLY A 347 20.38 6.25 9.20
C GLY A 347 20.53 5.74 7.77
N GLY A 348 19.55 4.95 7.28
CA GLY A 348 19.58 4.36 5.95
C GLY A 348 20.34 3.05 5.82
N GLN A 349 20.72 2.41 6.94
CA GLN A 349 21.35 1.09 6.93
C GLN A 349 20.32 -0.05 6.76
N VAL A 350 19.04 0.23 6.97
CA VAL A 350 17.92 -0.67 6.69
C VAL A 350 17.11 -0.09 5.55
N VAL A 351 17.14 -0.73 4.39
CA VAL A 351 16.45 -0.27 3.17
C VAL A 351 15.92 -1.47 2.40
N PHE A 352 14.66 -1.38 1.97
CA PHE A 352 14.04 -2.44 1.18
C PHE A 352 13.55 -1.90 -0.18
N PRO A 353 13.67 -2.69 -1.26
CA PRO A 353 13.15 -2.34 -2.57
C PRO A 353 11.64 -2.15 -2.57
N TRP A 354 11.19 -1.14 -3.29
CA TRP A 354 9.80 -0.74 -3.33
C TRP A 354 9.36 -0.33 -4.74
N VAL A 355 8.05 -0.35 -4.93
CA VAL A 355 7.35 0.23 -6.08
C VAL A 355 6.33 1.25 -5.59
N LYS A 356 5.94 2.17 -6.46
CA LYS A 356 5.01 3.22 -6.08
C LYS A 356 3.57 2.74 -6.19
N GLN A 357 2.84 2.72 -5.08
CA GLN A 357 1.39 2.68 -5.10
C GLN A 357 0.89 4.08 -5.40
N LYS A 358 0.31 4.26 -6.55
CA LYS A 358 -0.22 5.52 -6.99
C LYS A 358 -1.73 5.52 -6.85
N ASN A 359 -2.25 6.52 -6.13
CA ASN A 359 -3.49 7.11 -6.51
C ASN A 359 -4.79 6.39 -6.19
N TYR A 360 -4.87 5.85 -4.99
CA TYR A 360 -6.16 5.40 -4.52
C TYR A 360 -6.49 6.07 -3.18
N ALA A 361 -7.66 6.70 -3.06
CA ALA A 361 -8.14 7.33 -1.82
C ALA A 361 -7.10 8.25 -1.15
N TRP A 362 -6.33 9.02 -1.93
CA TRP A 362 -5.26 9.92 -1.47
C TRP A 362 -4.03 9.25 -0.88
N PHE A 363 -3.95 7.92 -0.95
CA PHE A 363 -2.76 7.19 -0.55
C PHE A 363 -1.78 7.10 -1.73
N ASN A 364 -0.56 7.47 -1.47
CA ASN A 364 0.53 7.51 -2.43
C ASN A 364 1.79 6.95 -1.76
N ASN A 365 1.78 5.67 -1.48
CA ASN A 365 2.74 5.02 -0.63
C ASN A 365 3.73 4.17 -1.41
N ARG A 366 4.85 3.87 -0.80
CA ARG A 366 5.74 2.81 -1.24
C ARG A 366 5.13 1.46 -0.88
N VAL A 367 5.22 0.52 -1.80
CA VAL A 367 4.78 -0.86 -1.64
C VAL A 367 5.98 -1.78 -1.88
N TYR A 368 6.28 -2.66 -0.95
CA TYR A 368 7.55 -3.37 -0.91
C TYR A 368 7.49 -4.67 -1.68
N THR A 369 8.61 -4.98 -2.36
CA THR A 369 8.81 -6.20 -3.16
C THR A 369 9.48 -7.30 -2.34
N ALA A 370 9.57 -8.50 -2.90
CA ALA A 370 10.38 -9.59 -2.35
C ALA A 370 11.82 -9.60 -2.92
N GLU A 371 12.25 -8.51 -3.52
CA GLU A 371 13.63 -8.34 -3.94
C GLU A 371 14.56 -8.14 -2.74
N PRO A 372 15.83 -8.56 -2.82
CA PRO A 372 16.79 -8.32 -1.77
C PRO A 372 17.01 -6.84 -1.48
N GLY A 373 16.94 -6.48 -0.21
CA GLY A 373 17.29 -5.18 0.34
C GLY A 373 18.54 -5.28 1.21
N THR A 374 18.71 -4.28 2.06
CA THR A 374 19.85 -4.13 2.95
C THR A 374 19.39 -4.09 4.39
N VAL A 375 20.06 -4.85 5.25
CA VAL A 375 19.99 -4.71 6.70
C VAL A 375 21.42 -4.63 7.22
N TYR A 376 21.92 -3.41 7.41
CA TYR A 376 23.32 -3.10 7.76
C TYR A 376 24.31 -3.73 6.75
N SER A 377 25.14 -4.68 7.19
CA SER A 377 26.11 -5.35 6.33
C SER A 377 25.50 -6.41 5.39
N ASP A 378 24.27 -6.85 5.66
CA ASP A 378 23.59 -7.86 4.86
C ASP A 378 22.86 -7.22 3.68
N ARG A 379 23.24 -7.60 2.46
CA ARG A 379 22.68 -7.07 1.19
C ARG A 379 21.64 -8.00 0.56
N ASN A 380 21.31 -9.09 1.23
CA ASN A 380 20.41 -10.12 0.70
C ASN A 380 19.14 -10.29 1.54
N ALA A 381 18.85 -9.33 2.41
CA ALA A 381 17.72 -9.39 3.31
C ALA A 381 16.40 -9.05 2.60
N VAL A 382 15.48 -9.98 2.54
CA VAL A 382 14.14 -9.81 1.98
C VAL A 382 13.15 -9.55 3.12
N LEU A 383 12.37 -8.49 3.00
CA LEU A 383 11.33 -8.13 3.97
C LEU A 383 10.32 -9.26 4.16
N TRP A 384 9.97 -9.56 5.41
CA TRP A 384 9.06 -10.64 5.75
C TRP A 384 8.10 -10.24 6.88
N LEU A 385 6.81 -10.32 6.62
CA LEU A 385 5.76 -9.86 7.52
C LEU A 385 4.63 -10.89 7.56
N GLU A 386 4.82 -11.88 8.39
CA GLU A 386 3.83 -12.94 8.60
C GLU A 386 3.27 -12.84 10.02
N ARG A 387 1.96 -13.03 10.15
CA ARG A 387 1.29 -12.98 11.45
C ARG A 387 1.90 -14.01 12.41
N GLY A 388 2.21 -13.58 13.62
CA GLY A 388 2.76 -14.42 14.68
C GLY A 388 4.26 -14.74 14.51
N LEU A 389 4.93 -14.20 13.51
CA LEU A 389 6.37 -14.39 13.29
C LEU A 389 7.21 -13.81 14.44
N VAL A 390 6.83 -12.63 14.91
CA VAL A 390 7.44 -11.93 16.04
C VAL A 390 6.33 -11.48 16.98
N THR A 391 6.53 -11.68 18.28
CA THR A 391 5.63 -11.18 19.32
C THR A 391 6.41 -10.28 20.26
N THR A 392 5.89 -9.08 20.47
CA THR A 392 6.43 -8.07 21.40
C THR A 392 5.28 -7.39 22.15
N ASP A 393 5.59 -6.38 22.95
CA ASP A 393 4.58 -5.53 23.58
C ASP A 393 4.01 -4.48 22.60
N LEU A 394 2.88 -3.84 22.97
CA LEU A 394 2.16 -2.87 22.14
C LEU A 394 2.90 -1.53 21.91
N GLN A 395 3.99 -1.27 22.62
CA GLN A 395 4.75 -0.02 22.51
C GLN A 395 6.05 -0.20 21.71
N THR A 396 6.23 -1.38 21.16
CA THR A 396 7.38 -1.74 20.33
C THR A 396 6.90 -2.24 18.97
N ASP A 397 7.07 -1.43 17.95
CA ASP A 397 6.83 -1.86 16.59
C ASP A 397 7.96 -2.75 16.09
N TRP A 398 7.67 -3.63 15.16
CA TRP A 398 8.66 -4.52 14.61
C TRP A 398 8.55 -4.68 13.09
N LEU A 399 9.70 -4.92 12.49
CA LEU A 399 9.84 -5.45 11.14
C LEU A 399 10.70 -6.69 11.19
N ALA A 400 10.52 -7.60 10.24
CA ALA A 400 11.41 -8.73 10.07
C ALA A 400 11.88 -8.85 8.62
N ALA A 401 13.08 -9.39 8.46
CA ALA A 401 13.64 -9.70 7.15
C ALA A 401 14.43 -11.01 7.20
N ARG A 402 14.62 -11.60 6.04
CA ARG A 402 15.31 -12.87 5.91
C ARG A 402 16.33 -12.81 4.80
N SER A 403 17.56 -13.20 5.11
CA SER A 403 18.58 -13.57 4.13
C SER A 403 18.78 -15.10 4.08
N PRO A 404 19.60 -15.63 3.19
CA PRO A 404 19.80 -17.09 3.07
C PRO A 404 20.20 -17.79 4.38
N ASP A 405 20.98 -17.13 5.21
CA ASP A 405 21.59 -17.69 6.42
C ASP A 405 21.21 -16.98 7.72
N ARG A 406 20.40 -15.89 7.64
CA ARG A 406 20.10 -15.06 8.81
C ARG A 406 18.66 -14.56 8.82
N PHE A 407 18.06 -14.52 10.00
CA PHE A 407 16.78 -13.89 10.28
C PHE A 407 16.99 -12.60 11.07
N TRP A 408 16.45 -11.50 10.58
CA TRP A 408 16.58 -10.16 11.13
C TRP A 408 15.26 -9.69 11.74
N VAL A 409 15.35 -9.03 12.90
CA VAL A 409 14.24 -8.32 13.54
C VAL A 409 14.67 -6.90 13.87
N MET A 410 13.95 -5.92 13.37
CA MET A 410 14.08 -4.50 13.70
C MET A 410 13.01 -4.16 14.73
N LEU A 411 13.39 -3.68 15.89
CA LEU A 411 12.53 -3.39 17.03
C LEU A 411 12.57 -1.88 17.31
N MET A 412 11.44 -1.20 17.16
CA MET A 412 11.32 0.26 17.27
C MET A 412 10.58 0.64 18.54
N ASN A 413 11.27 1.28 19.48
CA ASN A 413 10.65 1.82 20.69
C ASN A 413 9.84 3.07 20.35
N GLN A 414 8.52 3.03 20.55
CA GLN A 414 7.62 4.16 20.28
C GLN A 414 7.46 5.10 21.48
N THR A 415 8.19 4.89 22.57
CA THR A 415 8.10 5.71 23.78
C THR A 415 9.30 6.61 23.98
N ARG A 416 9.14 7.62 24.83
CA ARG A 416 10.22 8.52 25.25
C ARG A 416 11.01 8.02 26.46
N ALA A 417 10.79 6.75 26.86
CA ALA A 417 11.53 6.09 27.93
C ALA A 417 12.38 4.97 27.35
N ARG A 418 13.50 4.66 28.02
CA ARG A 418 14.26 3.44 27.79
C ARG A 418 13.38 2.26 28.17
N ARG A 419 13.41 1.20 27.38
CA ARG A 419 12.59 0.02 27.59
C ARG A 419 13.41 -1.25 27.51
N THR A 420 13.10 -2.18 28.38
CA THR A 420 13.53 -3.57 28.29
C THR A 420 12.38 -4.36 27.66
N VAL A 421 12.62 -4.92 26.50
CA VAL A 421 11.59 -5.59 25.68
C VAL A 421 11.91 -7.07 25.57
N ARG A 422 10.97 -7.92 25.96
CA ARG A 422 11.01 -9.35 25.66
C ARG A 422 10.39 -9.59 24.29
N VAL A 423 11.13 -10.30 23.46
CA VAL A 423 10.72 -10.66 22.09
C VAL A 423 10.64 -12.17 21.99
N GLN A 424 9.55 -12.67 21.44
CA GLN A 424 9.37 -14.08 21.10
C GLN A 424 9.32 -14.24 19.59
N LEU A 425 10.16 -15.11 19.06
CA LEU A 425 10.17 -15.50 17.65
C LEU A 425 9.46 -16.86 17.51
N ASP A 426 8.67 -16.98 16.46
CA ASP A 426 8.20 -18.30 16.00
C ASP A 426 9.39 -19.00 15.30
N THR A 427 10.02 -19.95 16.01
CA THR A 427 11.21 -20.64 15.50
C THR A 427 10.92 -21.55 14.31
N ALA A 428 9.71 -22.10 14.24
CA ALA A 428 9.30 -22.95 13.12
C ALA A 428 9.17 -22.14 11.81
N LYS A 429 8.63 -20.92 11.92
CA LYS A 429 8.53 -20.00 10.78
C LYS A 429 9.87 -19.36 10.45
N SER A 430 10.49 -18.71 11.42
CA SER A 430 11.74 -17.97 11.21
C SER A 430 12.91 -18.88 10.86
N GLY A 431 12.90 -20.13 11.31
CA GLY A 431 13.99 -21.08 11.13
C GLY A 431 15.25 -20.68 11.89
N VAL A 432 15.15 -19.80 12.90
CA VAL A 432 16.28 -19.40 13.72
C VAL A 432 16.89 -20.59 14.41
N THR A 433 18.22 -20.62 14.44
CA THR A 433 19.02 -21.67 15.06
C THR A 433 19.92 -21.09 16.15
N ALA A 434 20.44 -21.94 17.05
CA ALA A 434 21.46 -21.52 17.98
C ALA A 434 22.72 -21.04 17.23
N GLY A 435 23.37 -20.01 17.74
CA GLY A 435 24.61 -19.46 17.20
C GLY A 435 24.77 -17.99 17.52
N ASP A 436 25.87 -17.41 17.08
CA ASP A 436 26.23 -16.04 17.37
C ASP A 436 25.30 -15.06 16.59
N GLY A 437 24.51 -14.34 17.35
CA GLY A 437 23.67 -13.27 16.84
C GLY A 437 24.43 -11.96 16.74
N LEU A 438 23.94 -11.09 15.86
CA LEU A 438 24.41 -9.73 15.68
C LEU A 438 23.36 -8.74 16.18
N LEU A 439 23.80 -7.65 16.80
CA LEU A 439 22.98 -6.54 17.24
C LEU A 439 23.55 -5.24 16.68
N PHE A 440 22.66 -4.41 16.15
CA PHE A 440 22.95 -3.04 15.75
C PHE A 440 22.01 -2.09 16.49
N GLU A 441 22.55 -0.99 16.99
CA GLU A 441 21.75 0.08 17.56
C GLU A 441 21.45 1.14 16.52
N GLY A 442 20.18 1.45 16.35
CA GLY A 442 19.72 2.63 15.65
C GLY A 442 19.57 3.81 16.61
N ASN A 443 19.25 4.97 16.09
CA ASN A 443 19.16 6.19 16.88
C ASN A 443 17.92 7.00 16.52
N ALA A 444 17.46 7.80 17.48
CA ALA A 444 16.47 8.82 17.22
C ALA A 444 16.93 9.90 16.22
N ASP A 445 18.23 10.15 16.17
CA ASP A 445 18.90 11.03 15.19
C ASP A 445 19.43 10.18 14.02
N PRO A 446 18.89 10.34 12.78
CA PRO A 446 19.29 9.54 11.63
C PRO A 446 20.76 9.78 11.23
N PHE A 447 21.32 10.95 11.48
CA PHE A 447 22.70 11.25 11.13
C PHE A 447 23.68 10.61 12.12
N GLN A 448 23.30 10.53 13.39
CA GLN A 448 24.05 9.79 14.38
C GLN A 448 23.97 8.28 14.10
N ALA A 449 22.78 7.74 13.80
CA ALA A 449 22.59 6.35 13.45
C ALA A 449 23.46 5.91 12.25
N ALA A 450 23.58 6.76 11.23
CA ALA A 450 24.41 6.50 10.05
C ALA A 450 25.92 6.38 10.40
N ARG A 451 26.40 7.14 11.39
CA ARG A 451 27.81 7.17 11.79
C ARG A 451 28.18 6.05 12.78
N GLU A 452 27.23 5.61 13.61
CA GLU A 452 27.49 4.73 14.77
C GLU A 452 27.08 3.28 14.51
N ALA A 453 26.81 2.90 13.29
CA ALA A 453 26.36 1.55 12.91
C ALA A 453 27.46 0.48 13.13
N THR A 454 27.61 0.03 14.37
CA THR A 454 28.60 -0.98 14.77
C THR A 454 27.91 -2.26 15.26
N ALA A 455 28.33 -3.41 14.76
CA ALA A 455 27.84 -4.70 15.19
C ALA A 455 28.34 -5.05 16.60
N ARG A 456 27.44 -5.56 17.42
CA ARG A 456 27.72 -6.13 18.74
C ARG A 456 27.12 -7.54 18.83
N PRO A 457 27.56 -8.38 19.80
CA PRO A 457 26.89 -9.65 20.08
C PRO A 457 25.41 -9.43 20.46
N ALA A 458 24.52 -10.19 19.85
CA ALA A 458 23.11 -10.20 20.23
C ALA A 458 22.89 -10.92 21.57
N PRO A 459 21.79 -10.63 22.30
CA PRO A 459 21.37 -11.43 23.42
C PRO A 459 21.22 -12.91 23.05
N ALA A 460 21.51 -13.81 24.00
CA ALA A 460 21.34 -15.24 23.77
C ALA A 460 19.86 -15.57 23.50
N LEU A 461 19.61 -16.38 22.49
CA LEU A 461 18.27 -16.87 22.15
C LEU A 461 17.94 -18.08 23.02
N GLN A 462 16.88 -18.02 23.82
CA GLN A 462 16.40 -19.09 24.70
C GLN A 462 14.97 -19.46 24.29
N GLU A 463 14.77 -20.67 23.79
CA GLU A 463 13.47 -21.17 23.35
C GLU A 463 12.76 -20.19 22.37
N GLY A 464 13.52 -19.57 21.48
CA GLY A 464 13.02 -18.56 20.54
C GLY A 464 12.77 -17.17 21.14
N ALA A 465 13.08 -16.97 22.43
CA ALA A 465 12.94 -15.67 23.09
C ALA A 465 14.28 -15.02 23.38
N PHE A 466 14.28 -13.68 23.38
CA PHE A 466 15.40 -12.87 23.88
C PHE A 466 14.87 -11.58 24.51
N THR A 467 15.72 -10.93 25.29
CA THR A 467 15.40 -9.65 25.90
C THR A 467 16.45 -8.63 25.49
N VAL A 468 15.99 -7.42 25.13
CA VAL A 468 16.87 -6.35 24.67
C VAL A 468 16.43 -5.00 25.24
N GLU A 469 17.40 -4.14 25.53
CA GLU A 469 17.12 -2.75 25.87
C GLU A 469 17.09 -1.87 24.62
N ILE A 470 16.11 -0.99 24.54
CA ILE A 470 15.94 -0.05 23.45
C ILE A 470 15.84 1.38 24.00
N ALA A 471 16.73 2.25 23.58
CA ALA A 471 16.74 3.65 23.98
C ALA A 471 15.45 4.39 23.56
N PRO A 472 15.13 5.56 24.16
CA PRO A 472 13.93 6.32 23.82
C PRO A 472 13.86 6.64 22.33
N LEU A 473 12.71 6.37 21.72
CA LEU A 473 12.44 6.64 20.30
C LEU A 473 13.49 6.06 19.33
N SER A 474 14.28 5.10 19.77
CA SER A 474 15.35 4.47 19.00
C SER A 474 14.95 3.09 18.50
N MET A 475 15.86 2.41 17.85
CA MET A 475 15.67 1.08 17.28
C MET A 475 16.84 0.17 17.68
N VAL A 476 16.55 -1.12 17.78
CA VAL A 476 17.57 -2.17 17.84
C VAL A 476 17.26 -3.17 16.74
N THR A 477 18.26 -3.55 15.97
CA THR A 477 18.16 -4.60 14.96
C THR A 477 18.96 -5.80 15.43
N VAL A 478 18.31 -6.96 15.49
CA VAL A 478 18.94 -8.21 15.93
C VAL A 478 18.88 -9.22 14.80
N GLY A 479 19.99 -9.89 14.52
CA GLY A 479 20.07 -10.92 13.49
C GLY A 479 20.60 -12.23 14.06
N TYR A 480 19.82 -13.31 13.96
CA TYR A 480 20.25 -14.65 14.37
C TYR A 480 20.53 -15.54 13.17
N PRO A 481 21.46 -16.51 13.27
CA PRO A 481 21.60 -17.55 12.27
C PRO A 481 20.27 -18.25 12.06
N ALA A 482 20.01 -18.62 10.83
CA ALA A 482 18.76 -19.29 10.50
C ALA A 482 18.96 -20.30 9.37
N ALA A 483 18.31 -21.47 9.49
CA ALA A 483 18.43 -22.53 8.50
C ALA A 483 17.91 -22.07 7.14
N THR A 484 18.62 -22.39 6.08
CA THR A 484 18.22 -22.04 4.73
C THR A 484 16.81 -22.55 4.43
N ARG A 485 15.93 -21.65 4.00
CA ARG A 485 14.56 -21.97 3.60
C ARG A 485 14.23 -21.22 2.32
N THR A 486 13.97 -21.96 1.27
CA THR A 486 13.51 -21.39 0.01
C THR A 486 11.99 -21.25 0.04
N VAL A 487 11.48 -20.03 0.06
CA VAL A 487 10.04 -19.74 0.00
C VAL A 487 9.60 -19.53 -1.44
N PHE A 488 10.40 -18.81 -2.20
CA PHE A 488 10.18 -18.58 -3.61
C PHE A 488 11.22 -19.39 -4.37
N PRO A 489 10.81 -20.50 -5.04
CA PRO A 489 11.74 -21.31 -5.81
C PRO A 489 12.31 -20.51 -6.97
N ALA A 490 13.56 -20.81 -7.34
CA ALA A 490 14.13 -20.26 -8.54
C ALA A 490 13.31 -20.71 -9.75
N SER A 491 12.72 -19.77 -10.45
CA SER A 491 11.88 -20.02 -11.62
C SER A 491 12.37 -19.21 -12.79
N GLN A 492 12.33 -19.81 -13.99
CA GLN A 492 12.70 -19.10 -15.22
C GLN A 492 11.59 -18.12 -15.60
N PRO A 493 11.91 -16.90 -16.01
CA PRO A 493 10.92 -15.96 -16.52
C PRO A 493 10.19 -16.51 -17.76
N LEU A 494 8.91 -16.12 -17.91
CA LEU A 494 8.11 -16.43 -19.08
C LEU A 494 8.44 -15.46 -20.23
N ALA A 495 8.97 -15.95 -21.32
CA ALA A 495 9.36 -15.11 -22.46
C ALA A 495 8.15 -14.44 -23.15
N THR A 496 7.07 -15.20 -23.34
CA THR A 496 5.82 -14.72 -23.95
C THR A 496 4.63 -15.41 -23.29
N SER A 497 3.52 -14.70 -23.17
CA SER A 497 2.34 -15.31 -22.55
C SER A 497 1.02 -14.67 -22.93
N HIS A 498 0.99 -13.73 -23.85
CA HIS A 498 -0.24 -13.12 -24.32
C HIS A 498 -0.63 -13.69 -25.70
N ARG A 499 -1.78 -14.34 -25.74
CA ARG A 499 -2.34 -14.98 -26.93
C ARG A 499 -3.67 -14.32 -27.26
N THR A 500 -3.96 -14.14 -28.55
CA THR A 500 -5.18 -13.49 -29.01
C THR A 500 -5.80 -14.22 -30.19
N ALA A 501 -7.14 -14.17 -30.29
CA ALA A 501 -7.88 -14.63 -31.45
C ALA A 501 -9.16 -13.81 -31.63
N ALA A 502 -9.70 -13.76 -32.86
CA ALA A 502 -11.01 -13.19 -33.10
C ALA A 502 -12.10 -14.07 -32.47
N ALA A 503 -13.12 -13.47 -31.88
CA ALA A 503 -14.19 -14.16 -31.16
C ALA A 503 -15.60 -13.79 -31.69
N GLY A 504 -15.71 -13.32 -32.93
CA GLY A 504 -16.98 -12.97 -33.58
C GLY A 504 -17.78 -11.94 -32.77
N ALA A 505 -19.02 -12.28 -32.42
CA ALA A 505 -19.88 -11.41 -31.60
C ALA A 505 -19.32 -11.12 -30.21
N PHE A 506 -18.37 -11.94 -29.74
CA PHE A 506 -17.67 -11.75 -28.45
C PHE A 506 -16.39 -10.90 -28.58
N GLY A 507 -16.17 -10.22 -29.71
CA GLY A 507 -15.05 -9.33 -29.94
C GLY A 507 -13.74 -10.08 -30.14
N ALA A 508 -12.78 -9.90 -29.25
CA ALA A 508 -11.52 -10.62 -29.23
C ALA A 508 -11.41 -11.52 -27.98
N ALA A 509 -10.77 -12.66 -28.15
CA ALA A 509 -10.37 -13.55 -27.06
C ALA A 509 -8.90 -13.26 -26.72
N HIS A 510 -8.61 -13.11 -25.44
CA HIS A 510 -7.26 -12.95 -24.92
C HIS A 510 -6.99 -14.04 -23.88
N ALA A 511 -5.80 -14.60 -23.87
CA ALA A 511 -5.30 -15.44 -22.79
C ALA A 511 -3.91 -14.97 -22.35
N PHE A 512 -3.72 -14.90 -21.04
CA PHE A 512 -2.48 -14.48 -20.41
C PHE A 512 -1.98 -15.61 -19.53
N THR A 513 -0.70 -15.97 -19.65
CA THR A 513 -0.05 -16.86 -18.68
C THR A 513 0.74 -16.02 -17.70
N ILE A 514 0.50 -16.27 -16.40
CA ILE A 514 1.10 -15.52 -15.30
C ILE A 514 1.87 -16.51 -14.43
N ARG A 515 3.18 -16.35 -14.32
CA ARG A 515 4.00 -17.12 -13.39
C ARG A 515 3.99 -16.49 -12.01
N SER A 516 3.60 -17.26 -11.01
CA SER A 516 3.61 -16.84 -9.63
C SER A 516 5.02 -16.88 -9.04
N PRO A 517 5.31 -16.12 -7.97
CA PRO A 517 6.58 -16.23 -7.23
C PRO A 517 6.85 -17.64 -6.65
N TRP A 518 5.82 -18.47 -6.52
CA TRP A 518 5.93 -19.88 -6.08
C TRP A 518 6.24 -20.85 -7.23
N GLY A 519 6.57 -20.34 -8.43
CA GLY A 519 6.94 -21.15 -9.58
C GLY A 519 5.78 -21.88 -10.26
N LYS A 520 4.53 -21.55 -9.92
CA LYS A 520 3.33 -22.11 -10.53
C LYS A 520 2.73 -21.13 -11.54
N ASP A 521 2.17 -21.65 -12.61
CA ASP A 521 1.57 -20.86 -13.66
C ASP A 521 0.06 -20.78 -13.52
N ALA A 522 -0.49 -19.60 -13.83
CA ALA A 522 -1.91 -19.37 -14.03
C ALA A 522 -2.18 -19.04 -15.49
N VAL A 523 -3.36 -19.39 -15.98
CA VAL A 523 -3.87 -18.89 -17.26
C VAL A 523 -5.14 -18.11 -17.01
N TYR A 524 -5.15 -16.86 -17.40
CA TYR A 524 -6.31 -16.00 -17.37
C TYR A 524 -6.81 -15.76 -18.79
N ALA A 525 -8.08 -16.07 -19.07
CA ALA A 525 -8.71 -15.88 -20.37
C ALA A 525 -9.92 -14.96 -20.29
N VAL A 526 -10.10 -14.08 -21.26
CA VAL A 526 -11.16 -13.08 -21.28
C VAL A 526 -11.62 -12.75 -22.71
N LEU A 527 -12.93 -12.51 -22.87
CA LEU A 527 -13.55 -12.01 -24.09
C LEU A 527 -13.86 -10.52 -23.92
N THR A 528 -13.67 -9.73 -24.99
CA THR A 528 -13.80 -8.26 -24.94
C THR A 528 -15.22 -7.74 -25.23
N ALA A 529 -16.18 -8.61 -25.45
CA ALA A 529 -17.56 -8.21 -25.74
C ALA A 529 -18.22 -7.44 -24.60
N ASP A 530 -19.17 -6.59 -24.97
CA ASP A 530 -20.18 -6.06 -24.06
C ASP A 530 -21.13 -7.17 -23.58
N PRO A 531 -21.94 -6.94 -22.52
CA PRO A 531 -22.92 -7.92 -22.06
C PRO A 531 -23.88 -8.35 -23.18
N ILE A 532 -23.98 -9.65 -23.43
CA ILE A 532 -24.88 -10.24 -24.43
C ILE A 532 -25.95 -11.04 -23.70
N SER A 533 -27.22 -10.74 -23.96
CA SER A 533 -28.33 -11.44 -23.32
C SER A 533 -28.41 -12.90 -23.75
N GLY A 534 -28.53 -13.81 -22.78
CA GLY A 534 -28.62 -15.26 -23.02
C GLY A 534 -27.32 -15.91 -23.47
N ALA A 535 -26.21 -15.19 -23.51
CA ALA A 535 -24.93 -15.77 -23.86
C ALA A 535 -24.41 -16.71 -22.76
N ARG A 536 -23.80 -17.81 -23.19
CA ARG A 536 -23.07 -18.75 -22.34
C ARG A 536 -21.71 -19.02 -22.93
N VAL A 537 -20.67 -18.92 -22.12
CA VAL A 537 -19.29 -19.14 -22.53
C VAL A 537 -18.66 -20.22 -21.68
N VAL A 538 -18.03 -21.18 -22.31
CA VAL A 538 -17.32 -22.28 -21.63
C VAL A 538 -15.83 -22.16 -21.96
N PHE A 539 -15.04 -21.96 -20.95
CA PHE A 539 -13.57 -21.95 -21.02
C PHE A 539 -13.02 -23.28 -20.54
N THR A 540 -12.11 -23.85 -21.29
CA THR A 540 -11.39 -25.07 -20.89
C THR A 540 -9.89 -24.87 -21.05
N CYS A 541 -9.13 -25.17 -20.00
CA CYS A 541 -7.68 -25.11 -19.98
C CYS A 541 -7.15 -26.20 -19.05
N ASP A 542 -6.15 -26.95 -19.50
CA ASP A 542 -5.47 -27.97 -18.68
C ASP A 542 -6.45 -28.93 -17.96
N GLY A 543 -7.45 -29.43 -18.68
CA GLY A 543 -8.48 -30.33 -18.14
C GLY A 543 -9.51 -29.65 -17.22
N GLN A 544 -9.33 -28.40 -16.87
CA GLN A 544 -10.27 -27.65 -16.05
C GLN A 544 -11.28 -26.92 -16.93
N THR A 545 -12.53 -26.82 -16.47
CA THR A 545 -13.61 -26.12 -17.17
C THR A 545 -14.24 -25.05 -16.29
N ARG A 546 -14.52 -23.89 -16.88
CA ARG A 546 -15.25 -22.77 -16.25
C ARG A 546 -16.38 -22.34 -17.17
N VAL A 547 -17.53 -22.08 -16.60
CA VAL A 547 -18.74 -21.65 -17.32
C VAL A 547 -19.12 -20.25 -16.87
N CYS A 548 -19.29 -19.35 -17.84
CA CYS A 548 -19.75 -17.99 -17.63
C CYS A 548 -21.10 -17.78 -18.33
N GLU A 549 -22.15 -17.58 -17.56
CA GLU A 549 -23.51 -17.28 -18.04
C GLU A 549 -23.85 -15.79 -17.93
N ARG A 550 -22.92 -15.01 -17.40
CA ARG A 550 -23.06 -13.56 -17.20
C ARG A 550 -21.75 -12.85 -17.53
N PHE A 551 -21.88 -11.64 -18.01
CA PHE A 551 -20.74 -10.73 -18.13
C PHE A 551 -20.10 -10.45 -16.75
N PRO A 552 -18.77 -10.38 -16.67
CA PRO A 552 -17.77 -10.51 -17.74
C PRO A 552 -17.50 -11.98 -18.11
N TYR A 553 -17.23 -12.20 -19.40
CA TYR A 553 -16.90 -13.53 -19.91
C TYR A 553 -15.41 -13.78 -19.74
N GLU A 554 -15.04 -14.35 -18.60
CA GLU A 554 -13.65 -14.57 -18.22
C GLU A 554 -13.50 -15.83 -17.37
N ALA A 555 -12.29 -16.39 -17.36
CA ALA A 555 -11.94 -17.53 -16.55
C ALA A 555 -10.48 -17.50 -16.11
N SER A 556 -10.22 -17.95 -14.88
CA SER A 556 -8.90 -18.15 -14.31
C SER A 556 -8.67 -19.62 -14.01
N PHE A 557 -7.46 -20.09 -14.32
CA PHE A 557 -7.00 -21.46 -14.11
C PHE A 557 -5.67 -21.42 -13.35
N TYR A 558 -5.65 -21.99 -12.15
CA TYR A 558 -4.46 -22.04 -11.31
C TYR A 558 -4.48 -23.26 -10.38
N PRO A 559 -3.40 -24.01 -10.28
CA PRO A 559 -2.27 -24.01 -11.19
C PRO A 559 -2.59 -24.71 -12.52
N VAL A 560 -1.80 -24.40 -13.56
CA VAL A 560 -1.79 -25.17 -14.81
C VAL A 560 -0.50 -25.96 -14.93
N SER A 561 -0.53 -27.09 -15.65
CA SER A 561 0.62 -28.01 -15.76
C SER A 561 1.74 -27.48 -16.64
N ALA A 562 1.43 -26.58 -17.57
CA ALA A 562 2.41 -25.97 -18.47
C ALA A 562 2.03 -24.54 -18.82
N PRO A 563 3.03 -23.63 -18.98
CA PRO A 563 2.76 -22.25 -19.38
C PRO A 563 2.13 -22.12 -20.77
N SER A 564 2.32 -23.12 -21.63
CA SER A 564 1.72 -23.21 -22.96
C SER A 564 0.37 -23.92 -22.99
N ALA A 565 -0.26 -24.16 -21.82
CA ALA A 565 -1.56 -24.80 -21.78
C ALA A 565 -2.58 -24.07 -22.69
N ALA A 566 -3.11 -24.78 -23.69
CA ALA A 566 -4.04 -24.22 -24.64
C ALA A 566 -5.39 -23.89 -23.98
N VAL A 567 -5.95 -22.77 -24.36
CA VAL A 567 -7.31 -22.38 -23.93
C VAL A 567 -8.28 -22.63 -25.07
N ARG A 568 -9.29 -23.45 -24.80
CA ARG A 568 -10.44 -23.66 -25.67
C ARG A 568 -11.65 -22.91 -25.11
N ILE A 569 -12.26 -22.07 -25.95
CA ILE A 569 -13.44 -21.30 -25.58
C ILE A 569 -14.59 -21.71 -26.50
N VAL A 570 -15.70 -22.12 -25.92
CA VAL A 570 -16.94 -22.41 -26.65
C VAL A 570 -17.95 -21.34 -26.28
N THR A 571 -18.48 -20.66 -27.30
CA THR A 571 -19.50 -19.61 -27.12
C THR A 571 -20.83 -20.06 -27.65
N HIS A 572 -21.87 -19.81 -26.88
CA HIS A 572 -23.24 -20.12 -27.20
C HIS A 572 -24.08 -18.84 -27.19
N LEU A 573 -24.77 -18.58 -28.27
CA LEU A 573 -25.76 -17.51 -28.39
C LEU A 573 -27.14 -18.11 -28.71
N PRO A 574 -28.24 -17.57 -28.15
CA PRO A 574 -29.57 -18.06 -28.46
C PRO A 574 -29.84 -18.06 -29.97
N GLY A 575 -30.25 -19.19 -30.52
CA GLY A 575 -30.60 -19.35 -31.94
C GLY A 575 -29.41 -19.35 -32.92
N GLN A 576 -28.18 -19.39 -32.43
CA GLN A 576 -26.98 -19.47 -33.27
C GLN A 576 -26.21 -20.78 -33.01
N PRO A 577 -25.46 -21.29 -34.01
CA PRO A 577 -24.58 -22.43 -33.78
C PRO A 577 -23.46 -22.07 -32.81
N GLU A 578 -22.95 -23.07 -32.11
CA GLU A 578 -21.80 -22.92 -31.24
C GLU A 578 -20.57 -22.47 -32.04
N SER A 579 -19.81 -21.54 -31.46
CA SER A 579 -18.51 -21.15 -32.01
C SER A 579 -17.39 -21.61 -31.08
N VAL A 580 -16.32 -22.12 -31.67
CA VAL A 580 -15.14 -22.63 -30.95
C VAL A 580 -13.95 -21.77 -31.28
N ILE A 581 -13.29 -21.25 -30.25
CA ILE A 581 -12.08 -20.44 -30.35
C ILE A 581 -10.97 -21.20 -29.64
N ALA A 582 -9.84 -21.33 -30.29
CA ALA A 582 -8.64 -21.95 -29.70
C ALA A 582 -7.52 -20.88 -29.58
N LEU A 583 -6.92 -20.82 -28.40
CA LEU A 583 -5.74 -20.03 -28.09
C LEU A 583 -4.62 -21.03 -27.73
N PRO A 584 -3.76 -21.41 -28.68
CA PRO A 584 -2.74 -22.43 -28.51
C PRO A 584 -1.63 -22.07 -27.53
#